data_29b4b976def72ccfecf9a09d4a534b15
#
_entry.id   29b4b976def72ccfecf9a09d4a534b15
#
_cell.length_a   1.000
_cell.length_b   1.000
_cell.length_c   1.000
_cell.angle_alpha   90.00
_cell.angle_beta   90.00
_cell.angle_gamma   90.00
#
_symmetry.space_group_name_H-M   'P 1'
#
loop_
_entity.id
_entity.type
_entity.pdbx_description
1 polymer ?
#
loop_
_entity_poly.entity_id
_entity_poly.type
_entity_poly.pdbx_seq_one_letter_code
_entity_poly.pdbx_strand_id
1 'polypeptide(L)'
;MNFLRTSLVIASCAFSAIATAQDGPSPERSMLRVNVTSQAYNFGLPWQKQNPGTRRGLGALIPGNRVLVTAEMAQDATYVELEAAATGRKLTAKIEAVDYELNLATVVPATETGDFFAGMVPLAIDNGIKPKATLEVWQFEANGAPVTSPIELSRVDLGAYFLEDQFFLIFQANGAVQYRAGTFTLPVVRDGKLAGMLLRYNSRDQVADILPPSVISRFLDDAALPPYEGTPNFGAKLTATLDPQLRSLLKLKDVEGGMMVTGVTPGFSADQAGIKEGDVILSINGLTIDSRGYYKDPEFGLLGAGHLLRGGAKVGEDVKLKIARDGAVSEISCKLLRRNPEDYLIDPYMFGRGPRFLILGGLLFQELTQNFLQLAGREWRDRAPFRLVYAQSNQDEFLKEGRRKLVFLSGVLPAPGLIGYERLRNLIVTSVNGKPINDIKDLAEALKSPTEGIHRIEFSDFPKVIFVDAAQADQDNREFVPARYRIRELQRVD
;
A
#
# COMPACT_ATOMS: atom_id res chain seq x y z
N MET A 1 16.48 55.29 80.22
CA MET A 1 15.66 55.27 79.01
C MET A 1 16.17 54.14 78.12
N ASN A 2 15.55 52.99 78.25
CA ASN A 2 15.97 51.75 77.58
C ASN A 2 15.19 51.60 76.25
N PHE A 3 15.88 51.51 75.09
CA PHE A 3 15.30 51.12 73.83
C PHE A 3 15.54 49.61 73.59
N LEU A 4 14.50 48.81 73.64
CA LEU A 4 14.48 47.43 73.18
C LEU A 4 14.50 47.41 71.64
N ARG A 5 15.47 46.75 71.04
CA ARG A 5 15.46 46.39 69.61
C ARG A 5 14.95 44.98 69.50
N THR A 6 13.76 44.84 68.90
CA THR A 6 13.17 43.57 68.49
C THR A 6 13.69 43.20 67.14
N SER A 7 14.47 42.12 67.04
CA SER A 7 14.94 41.56 65.78
C SER A 7 13.88 40.57 65.18
N LEU A 8 13.30 40.89 64.04
CA LEU A 8 12.39 40.04 63.35
C LEU A 8 13.20 39.06 62.50
N VAL A 9 13.16 37.76 62.80
CA VAL A 9 13.75 36.69 62.00
C VAL A 9 12.69 36.23 60.95
N ILE A 10 12.93 36.56 59.70
CA ILE A 10 12.11 36.04 58.58
C ILE A 10 12.69 34.67 58.17
N ALA A 11 11.98 33.62 58.58
CA ALA A 11 12.26 32.26 58.06
C ALA A 11 11.76 32.12 56.62
N SER A 12 12.71 32.09 55.66
CA SER A 12 12.40 31.85 54.24
C SER A 12 12.22 30.34 54.03
N CYS A 13 10.98 29.86 53.98
CA CYS A 13 10.67 28.50 53.53
C CYS A 13 10.88 28.41 52.03
N ALA A 14 12.02 27.89 51.60
CA ALA A 14 12.22 27.46 50.22
C ALA A 14 11.37 26.21 49.96
N PHE A 15 10.22 26.37 49.30
CA PHE A 15 9.50 25.27 48.71
C PHE A 15 10.32 24.78 47.50
N SER A 16 11.07 23.73 47.68
CA SER A 16 11.59 22.93 46.58
C SER A 16 10.40 22.19 45.95
N ALA A 17 9.90 22.70 44.86
CA ALA A 17 8.99 21.93 44.00
C ALA A 17 9.75 20.71 43.50
N ILE A 18 9.56 19.58 44.16
CA ILE A 18 9.92 18.28 43.60
C ILE A 18 9.01 18.11 42.39
N ALA A 19 9.55 18.36 41.22
CA ALA A 19 8.90 17.91 39.97
C ALA A 19 8.82 16.38 40.04
N THR A 20 7.68 15.86 40.46
CA THR A 20 7.37 14.44 40.27
C THR A 20 7.49 14.16 38.81
N ALA A 21 8.53 13.41 38.43
CA ALA A 21 8.64 12.86 37.09
C ALA A 21 7.30 12.16 36.79
N GLN A 22 6.58 12.66 35.79
CA GLN A 22 5.32 12.06 35.36
C GLN A 22 5.64 10.64 34.93
N ASP A 23 5.18 9.61 35.66
CA ASP A 23 5.43 8.19 35.34
C ASP A 23 4.68 7.68 34.09
N GLY A 24 3.97 8.55 33.42
CA GLY A 24 3.16 8.26 32.25
C GLY A 24 3.92 8.29 30.90
N PRO A 25 3.21 8.02 29.81
CA PRO A 25 3.71 8.16 28.45
C PRO A 25 4.14 9.60 28.13
N SER A 26 5.26 9.74 27.44
CA SER A 26 5.77 11.00 26.90
C SER A 26 6.50 10.73 25.59
N PRO A 27 6.75 11.74 24.74
CA PRO A 27 7.50 11.54 23.51
C PRO A 27 8.82 10.79 23.73
N GLU A 28 9.62 11.16 24.73
CA GLU A 28 10.93 10.57 25.02
C GLU A 28 10.85 9.12 25.50
N ARG A 29 9.74 8.75 26.18
CA ARG A 29 9.56 7.42 26.76
C ARG A 29 8.76 6.46 25.89
N SER A 30 8.01 6.98 24.93
CA SER A 30 7.03 6.20 24.16
C SER A 30 7.29 6.21 22.65
N MET A 31 8.31 6.94 22.19
CA MET A 31 8.70 6.95 20.78
C MET A 31 10.15 6.53 20.60
N LEU A 32 10.41 5.93 19.44
CA LEU A 32 11.74 5.55 19.00
C LEU A 32 12.00 6.13 17.62
N ARG A 33 13.24 6.52 17.35
CA ARG A 33 13.69 6.75 15.99
C ARG A 33 13.89 5.39 15.32
N VAL A 34 13.43 5.30 14.09
CA VAL A 34 13.56 4.10 13.25
C VAL A 34 14.42 4.47 12.05
N ASN A 35 15.60 3.88 11.97
CA ASN A 35 16.55 4.06 10.88
C ASN A 35 16.50 2.82 9.99
N VAL A 36 16.24 3.02 8.70
CA VAL A 36 16.11 1.92 7.74
C VAL A 36 17.06 2.13 6.58
N THR A 37 17.87 1.11 6.27
CA THR A 37 18.55 1.01 4.98
C THR A 37 17.68 0.18 4.05
N SER A 38 17.41 0.70 2.86
CA SER A 38 16.56 0.05 1.86
C SER A 38 17.28 -0.08 0.53
N GLN A 39 16.99 -1.14 -0.22
CA GLN A 39 17.54 -1.36 -1.54
C GLN A 39 16.50 -2.01 -2.46
N ALA A 40 15.81 -1.20 -3.25
CA ALA A 40 14.82 -1.64 -4.21
C ALA A 40 15.45 -2.33 -5.43
N TYR A 41 14.67 -3.19 -6.11
CA TYR A 41 15.03 -3.67 -7.43
C TYR A 41 14.82 -2.59 -8.49
N ASN A 42 15.58 -2.69 -9.58
CA ASN A 42 15.40 -1.82 -10.73
C ASN A 42 14.44 -2.49 -11.73
N PHE A 43 13.22 -1.99 -11.82
CA PHE A 43 12.20 -2.56 -12.71
C PHE A 43 12.48 -2.34 -14.20
N GLY A 44 13.34 -1.39 -14.56
CA GLY A 44 13.83 -1.20 -15.94
C GLY A 44 14.99 -2.13 -16.32
N LEU A 45 15.78 -2.56 -15.32
CA LEU A 45 16.90 -3.49 -15.45
C LEU A 45 16.76 -4.59 -14.39
N PRO A 46 15.88 -5.58 -14.58
CA PRO A 46 15.35 -6.45 -13.52
C PRO A 46 16.40 -7.33 -12.83
N TRP A 47 17.56 -7.53 -13.44
CA TRP A 47 18.72 -8.22 -12.83
C TRP A 47 19.53 -7.36 -11.86
N GLN A 48 19.20 -6.07 -11.74
CA GLN A 48 19.92 -5.13 -10.89
C GLN A 48 19.07 -4.64 -9.72
N LYS A 49 19.76 -4.27 -8.64
CA LYS A 49 19.17 -3.45 -7.58
C LYS A 49 19.61 -2.00 -7.74
N GLN A 50 18.81 -1.08 -7.23
CA GLN A 50 19.17 0.33 -7.12
C GLN A 50 20.25 0.52 -6.05
N ASN A 51 20.85 1.69 -5.98
CA ASN A 51 21.76 2.02 -4.89
C ASN A 51 21.01 1.99 -3.56
N PRO A 52 21.64 1.50 -2.48
CA PRO A 52 21.05 1.55 -1.16
C PRO A 52 20.73 3.01 -0.77
N GLY A 53 19.57 3.18 -0.12
CA GLY A 53 19.14 4.44 0.44
C GLY A 53 18.85 4.33 1.93
N THR A 54 18.73 5.45 2.62
CA THR A 54 18.37 5.49 4.03
C THR A 54 17.06 6.24 4.22
N ARG A 55 16.22 5.72 5.11
CA ARG A 55 15.01 6.38 5.59
C ARG A 55 15.08 6.54 7.09
N ARG A 56 14.57 7.63 7.62
CA ARG A 56 14.48 7.89 9.05
C ARG A 56 13.07 8.31 9.39
N GLY A 57 12.50 7.73 10.42
CA GLY A 57 11.17 8.03 10.90
C GLY A 57 11.07 7.90 12.41
N LEU A 58 9.87 8.14 12.93
CA LEU A 58 9.54 7.94 14.32
C LEU A 58 8.48 6.85 14.41
N GLY A 59 8.63 5.95 15.37
CA GLY A 59 7.67 4.90 15.64
C GLY A 59 7.11 5.00 17.06
N ALA A 60 5.86 4.60 17.22
CA ALA A 60 5.21 4.48 18.51
C ALA A 60 5.59 3.15 19.17
N LEU A 61 6.13 3.19 20.37
CA LEU A 61 6.29 1.98 21.18
C LEU A 61 4.92 1.49 21.64
N ILE A 62 4.59 0.26 21.32
CA ILE A 62 3.34 -0.41 21.70
C ILE A 62 3.66 -1.66 22.57
N PRO A 63 2.68 -2.26 23.25
CA PRO A 63 2.92 -3.43 24.10
C PRO A 63 3.69 -4.56 23.41
N GLY A 64 4.54 -5.25 24.14
CA GLY A 64 5.38 -6.36 23.64
C GLY A 64 6.71 -5.93 23.03
N ASN A 65 7.23 -4.75 23.37
CA ASN A 65 8.46 -4.16 22.81
C ASN A 65 8.42 -4.06 21.28
N ARG A 66 7.24 -3.84 20.73
CA ARG A 66 6.99 -3.60 19.32
C ARG A 66 6.95 -2.10 19.03
N VAL A 67 7.46 -1.71 17.89
CA VAL A 67 7.42 -0.33 17.42
C VAL A 67 6.57 -0.25 16.20
N LEU A 68 5.44 0.47 16.29
CA LEU A 68 4.53 0.69 15.16
C LEU A 68 5.06 1.83 14.29
N VAL A 69 5.13 1.59 12.99
CA VAL A 69 5.53 2.56 11.95
C VAL A 69 4.59 2.45 10.75
N THR A 70 4.67 3.39 9.81
CA THR A 70 4.03 3.20 8.50
C THR A 70 4.80 2.20 7.64
N ALA A 71 4.10 1.46 6.78
CA ALA A 71 4.70 0.44 5.90
C ALA A 71 5.73 1.01 4.91
N GLU A 72 5.65 2.31 4.61
CA GLU A 72 6.68 3.02 3.84
C GLU A 72 8.08 2.84 4.43
N MET A 73 8.19 2.74 5.76
CA MET A 73 9.47 2.47 6.43
C MET A 73 9.99 1.05 6.14
N ALA A 74 9.09 0.09 5.96
CA ALA A 74 9.43 -1.31 5.71
C ALA A 74 9.75 -1.62 4.23
N GLN A 75 9.38 -0.72 3.30
CA GLN A 75 9.54 -0.92 1.87
C GLN A 75 11.01 -1.18 1.49
N ASP A 76 11.27 -2.35 0.89
CA ASP A 76 12.60 -2.79 0.44
C ASP A 76 13.70 -2.70 1.53
N ALA A 77 13.32 -2.82 2.81
CA ALA A 77 14.24 -2.74 3.93
C ALA A 77 15.25 -3.90 3.91
N THR A 78 16.52 -3.57 4.02
CA THR A 78 17.63 -4.53 4.12
C THR A 78 18.30 -4.52 5.49
N TYR A 79 18.15 -3.42 6.23
CA TYR A 79 18.61 -3.28 7.61
C TYR A 79 17.72 -2.30 8.35
N VAL A 80 17.38 -2.62 9.59
CA VAL A 80 16.54 -1.79 10.48
C VAL A 80 17.23 -1.62 11.81
N GLU A 81 17.21 -0.41 12.34
CA GLU A 81 17.78 -0.04 13.63
C GLU A 81 16.80 0.84 14.40
N LEU A 82 16.56 0.50 15.66
CA LEU A 82 15.84 1.34 16.62
C LEU A 82 16.85 2.20 17.38
N GLU A 83 16.50 3.47 17.60
CA GLU A 83 17.32 4.40 18.37
C GLU A 83 16.46 5.10 19.42
N ALA A 84 16.86 4.97 20.68
CA ALA A 84 16.24 5.67 21.79
C ALA A 84 16.60 7.16 21.73
N ALA A 85 15.62 8.04 21.49
CA ALA A 85 15.85 9.46 21.22
C ALA A 85 16.56 10.19 22.38
N ALA A 86 16.24 9.83 23.63
CA ALA A 86 16.82 10.46 24.84
C ALA A 86 18.29 10.10 25.07
N THR A 87 18.74 8.89 24.68
CA THR A 87 20.08 8.37 25.01
C THR A 87 20.97 8.17 23.79
N GLY A 88 20.40 8.16 22.58
CA GLY A 88 21.10 7.81 21.34
C GLY A 88 21.49 6.31 21.25
N ARG A 89 21.06 5.47 22.22
CA ARG A 89 21.32 4.03 22.21
C ARG A 89 20.61 3.38 21.05
N LYS A 90 21.28 2.43 20.40
CA LYS A 90 20.83 1.77 19.18
C LYS A 90 20.66 0.29 19.41
N LEU A 91 19.66 -0.29 18.72
CA LEU A 91 19.36 -1.72 18.77
C LEU A 91 19.02 -2.21 17.36
N THR A 92 19.68 -3.27 16.91
CA THR A 92 19.33 -3.92 15.63
C THR A 92 17.93 -4.53 15.71
N ALA A 93 17.14 -4.28 14.68
CA ALA A 93 15.74 -4.67 14.62
C ALA A 93 15.38 -5.33 13.29
N LYS A 94 14.18 -5.87 13.22
CA LYS A 94 13.59 -6.46 12.01
C LYS A 94 12.12 -6.09 11.90
N ILE A 95 11.61 -6.12 10.67
CA ILE A 95 10.17 -6.06 10.41
C ILE A 95 9.55 -7.38 10.88
N GLU A 96 8.54 -7.32 11.74
CA GLU A 96 7.77 -8.47 12.21
C GLU A 96 6.56 -8.71 11.32
N ALA A 97 5.78 -7.67 11.07
CA ALA A 97 4.61 -7.71 10.20
C ALA A 97 4.54 -6.43 9.36
N VAL A 98 4.00 -6.53 8.16
CA VAL A 98 3.77 -5.38 7.26
C VAL A 98 2.51 -5.58 6.43
N ASP A 99 1.70 -4.54 6.37
CA ASP A 99 0.58 -4.41 5.44
C ASP A 99 0.74 -3.10 4.66
N TYR A 100 1.07 -3.24 3.38
CA TYR A 100 1.25 -2.09 2.49
C TYR A 100 -0.08 -1.42 2.10
N GLU A 101 -1.20 -2.14 2.15
CA GLU A 101 -2.52 -1.59 1.88
C GLU A 101 -3.00 -0.70 3.02
N LEU A 102 -2.84 -1.18 4.28
CA LEU A 102 -3.15 -0.41 5.48
C LEU A 102 -2.05 0.59 5.87
N ASN A 103 -0.91 0.58 5.16
CA ASN A 103 0.26 1.39 5.44
C ASN A 103 0.77 1.26 6.89
N LEU A 104 0.82 0.05 7.42
CA LEU A 104 1.29 -0.24 8.77
C LEU A 104 2.35 -1.32 8.78
N ALA A 105 3.32 -1.19 9.69
CA ALA A 105 4.29 -2.23 9.98
C ALA A 105 4.66 -2.23 11.46
N THR A 106 5.01 -3.41 11.98
CA THR A 106 5.64 -3.55 13.30
C THR A 106 7.11 -3.90 13.16
N VAL A 107 7.91 -3.25 13.97
CA VAL A 107 9.35 -3.46 14.09
C VAL A 107 9.63 -4.03 15.47
N VAL A 108 10.42 -5.12 15.52
CA VAL A 108 10.82 -5.78 16.76
C VAL A 108 12.33 -5.93 16.83
N PRO A 109 12.91 -6.06 18.04
CA PRO A 109 14.31 -6.38 18.20
C PRO A 109 14.71 -7.63 17.40
N ALA A 110 15.86 -7.58 16.74
CA ALA A 110 16.46 -8.73 16.07
C ALA A 110 17.51 -9.44 16.94
N THR A 111 17.91 -8.80 18.05
CA THR A 111 18.91 -9.27 19.01
C THR A 111 18.38 -9.14 20.43
N GLU A 112 19.13 -9.64 21.40
CA GLU A 112 18.81 -9.43 22.82
C GLU A 112 18.72 -7.95 23.16
N THR A 113 17.69 -7.58 23.91
CA THR A 113 17.37 -6.18 24.18
C THR A 113 18.17 -5.59 25.35
N GLY A 114 18.66 -6.45 26.28
CA GLY A 114 19.24 -6.00 27.53
C GLY A 114 18.29 -5.01 28.24
N ASP A 115 18.83 -3.87 28.60
CA ASP A 115 18.08 -2.78 29.23
C ASP A 115 17.61 -1.69 28.24
N PHE A 116 17.61 -1.96 26.93
CA PHE A 116 17.27 -0.96 25.90
C PHE A 116 15.92 -0.29 26.12
N PHE A 117 14.90 -1.06 26.52
CA PHE A 117 13.55 -0.56 26.78
C PHE A 117 13.32 -0.13 28.26
N ALA A 118 14.35 -0.18 29.11
CA ALA A 118 14.20 0.22 30.51
C ALA A 118 13.76 1.69 30.61
N GLY A 119 12.70 1.94 31.39
CA GLY A 119 12.13 3.28 31.58
C GLY A 119 11.24 3.74 30.41
N MET A 120 11.09 2.98 29.32
CA MET A 120 10.14 3.28 28.26
C MET A 120 8.71 2.86 28.65
N VAL A 121 7.71 3.56 28.10
CA VAL A 121 6.29 3.34 28.39
C VAL A 121 5.53 3.11 27.07
N PRO A 122 5.03 1.89 26.83
CA PRO A 122 4.23 1.60 25.64
C PRO A 122 2.92 2.37 25.61
N LEU A 123 2.52 2.83 24.43
CA LEU A 123 1.22 3.47 24.17
C LEU A 123 0.15 2.39 23.95
N ALA A 124 -0.92 2.44 24.74
CA ALA A 124 -2.14 1.69 24.45
C ALA A 124 -2.91 2.36 23.32
N ILE A 125 -3.66 1.58 22.49
CA ILE A 125 -4.47 2.12 21.41
C ILE A 125 -5.74 2.78 21.98
N ASP A 126 -6.08 3.96 21.49
CA ASP A 126 -7.28 4.69 21.86
C ASP A 126 -8.41 4.55 20.83
N ASN A 127 -9.22 3.54 20.97
CA ASN A 127 -10.37 3.31 20.08
C ASN A 127 -11.60 4.19 20.41
N GLY A 128 -11.54 5.08 21.42
CA GLY A 128 -12.66 5.90 21.86
C GLY A 128 -12.69 7.34 21.30
N ILE A 129 -12.04 7.58 20.16
CA ILE A 129 -11.93 8.93 19.58
C ILE A 129 -13.21 9.30 18.84
N LYS A 130 -13.71 10.50 19.12
CA LYS A 130 -14.91 11.07 18.48
C LYS A 130 -14.57 12.38 17.77
N PRO A 131 -15.37 12.81 16.77
CA PRO A 131 -15.23 14.14 16.17
C PRO A 131 -15.11 15.25 17.20
N LYS A 132 -14.29 16.26 16.92
CA LYS A 132 -13.91 17.38 17.80
C LYS A 132 -12.97 17.02 18.95
N ALA A 133 -12.41 15.79 18.97
CA ALA A 133 -11.36 15.47 19.93
C ALA A 133 -10.10 16.28 19.64
N THR A 134 -9.45 16.79 20.69
CA THR A 134 -8.10 17.34 20.60
C THR A 134 -7.09 16.20 20.65
N LEU A 135 -6.18 16.18 19.68
CA LEU A 135 -5.13 15.20 19.52
C LEU A 135 -3.78 15.93 19.52
N GLU A 136 -2.70 15.21 19.71
CA GLU A 136 -1.33 15.75 19.66
C GLU A 136 -0.49 14.95 18.67
N VAL A 137 0.17 15.62 17.74
CA VAL A 137 1.22 15.02 16.92
C VAL A 137 2.53 15.10 17.71
N TRP A 138 3.13 13.93 18.00
CA TRP A 138 4.37 13.82 18.71
C TRP A 138 5.56 13.68 17.76
N GLN A 139 6.62 14.44 18.02
CA GLN A 139 7.85 14.42 17.21
C GLN A 139 9.07 14.85 18.02
N PHE A 140 10.26 14.77 17.40
CA PHE A 140 11.50 15.31 17.95
C PHE A 140 12.09 16.36 17.03
N GLU A 141 12.67 17.40 17.58
CA GLU A 141 13.56 18.29 16.85
C GLU A 141 14.88 17.60 16.48
N ALA A 142 15.69 18.28 15.64
CA ALA A 142 16.99 17.76 15.24
C ALA A 142 17.95 17.53 16.43
N ASN A 143 17.85 18.37 17.45
CA ASN A 143 18.61 18.26 18.69
C ASN A 143 18.10 17.18 19.64
N GLY A 144 16.97 16.51 19.32
CA GLY A 144 16.33 15.48 20.14
C GLY A 144 15.31 16.01 21.14
N ALA A 145 15.05 17.32 21.18
CA ALA A 145 14.01 17.87 22.05
C ALA A 145 12.61 17.41 21.56
N PRO A 146 11.72 17.02 22.49
CA PRO A 146 10.36 16.64 22.15
C PRO A 146 9.55 17.86 21.71
N VAL A 147 8.69 17.66 20.74
CA VAL A 147 7.72 18.65 20.27
C VAL A 147 6.36 17.99 20.15
N THR A 148 5.35 18.63 20.71
CA THR A 148 3.95 18.24 20.57
C THR A 148 3.19 19.34 19.83
N SER A 149 2.41 18.96 18.82
CA SER A 149 1.58 19.90 18.06
C SER A 149 0.11 19.53 18.27
N PRO A 150 -0.69 20.40 18.90
CA PRO A 150 -2.11 20.15 19.10
C PRO A 150 -2.86 20.29 17.76
N ILE A 151 -3.77 19.38 17.51
CA ILE A 151 -4.67 19.36 16.34
C ILE A 151 -6.08 18.96 16.79
N GLU A 152 -7.11 19.40 16.09
CA GLU A 152 -8.49 19.07 16.38
C GLU A 152 -9.11 18.22 15.27
N LEU A 153 -9.69 17.07 15.62
CA LEU A 153 -10.39 16.20 14.68
C LEU A 153 -11.62 16.89 14.12
N SER A 154 -11.59 17.24 12.83
CA SER A 154 -12.65 17.99 12.15
C SER A 154 -13.67 17.08 11.48
N ARG A 155 -13.23 16.01 10.83
CA ARG A 155 -14.12 15.05 10.13
C ARG A 155 -13.47 13.69 9.96
N VAL A 156 -14.30 12.71 9.62
CA VAL A 156 -13.88 11.36 9.20
C VAL A 156 -14.31 11.16 7.76
N ASP A 157 -13.42 10.58 6.95
CA ASP A 157 -13.66 10.37 5.53
C ASP A 157 -12.90 9.11 5.05
N LEU A 158 -13.01 8.77 3.77
CA LEU A 158 -12.16 7.79 3.13
C LEU A 158 -11.05 8.48 2.35
N GLY A 159 -9.84 8.01 2.51
CA GLY A 159 -8.67 8.54 1.80
C GLY A 159 -7.69 7.46 1.38
N ALA A 160 -6.92 7.75 0.34
CA ALA A 160 -5.82 6.90 -0.07
C ALA A 160 -4.70 6.93 0.97
N TYR A 161 -4.12 5.75 1.24
CA TYR A 161 -2.95 5.63 2.10
C TYR A 161 -1.65 5.67 1.26
N PHE A 162 -0.77 4.71 1.48
CA PHE A 162 0.51 4.63 0.78
C PHE A 162 0.35 4.18 -0.68
N LEU A 163 -0.51 3.18 -0.91
CA LEU A 163 -0.79 2.68 -2.24
C LEU A 163 -1.88 3.51 -2.91
N GLU A 164 -1.70 3.82 -4.18
CA GLU A 164 -2.73 4.46 -5.00
C GLU A 164 -3.94 3.51 -5.15
N ASP A 165 -5.13 4.09 -5.34
CA ASP A 165 -6.40 3.39 -5.55
C ASP A 165 -6.87 2.51 -4.36
N GLN A 166 -6.26 2.66 -3.16
CA GLN A 166 -6.64 1.99 -1.93
C GLN A 166 -7.20 3.02 -0.94
N PHE A 167 -8.52 2.99 -0.71
CA PHE A 167 -9.20 3.96 0.15
C PHE A 167 -9.65 3.31 1.45
N PHE A 168 -9.19 3.87 2.56
CA PHE A 168 -9.55 3.46 3.90
C PHE A 168 -9.96 4.67 4.74
N LEU A 169 -10.49 4.39 5.94
CA LEU A 169 -10.92 5.42 6.87
C LEU A 169 -9.74 6.33 7.24
N ILE A 170 -9.93 7.65 7.13
CA ILE A 170 -8.99 8.66 7.61
C ILE A 170 -9.67 9.60 8.59
N PHE A 171 -8.94 10.02 9.60
CA PHE A 171 -9.27 11.15 10.43
C PHE A 171 -8.62 12.40 9.84
N GLN A 172 -9.40 13.43 9.57
CA GLN A 172 -8.89 14.75 9.17
C GLN A 172 -8.95 15.69 10.35
N ALA A 173 -7.78 16.24 10.72
CA ALA A 173 -7.65 17.17 11.84
C ALA A 173 -7.06 18.48 11.37
N ASN A 174 -7.50 19.59 11.99
CA ASN A 174 -6.99 20.93 11.73
C ASN A 174 -5.99 21.33 12.82
N GLY A 175 -4.92 21.97 12.43
CA GLY A 175 -3.92 22.52 13.34
C GLY A 175 -2.55 22.69 12.71
N ALA A 176 -1.73 23.52 13.32
CA ALA A 176 -0.35 23.74 12.86
C ALA A 176 0.58 22.64 13.36
N VAL A 177 1.11 21.83 12.45
CA VAL A 177 2.11 20.81 12.73
C VAL A 177 3.47 21.31 12.24
N GLN A 178 4.50 21.22 13.09
CA GLN A 178 5.87 21.51 12.69
C GLN A 178 6.40 20.36 11.83
N TYR A 179 5.95 20.29 10.59
CA TYR A 179 6.32 19.24 9.66
C TYR A 179 7.67 19.55 9.00
N ARG A 180 8.58 18.57 9.02
CA ARG A 180 9.84 18.61 8.25
C ARG A 180 9.77 17.58 7.13
N ALA A 181 10.18 17.99 5.94
CA ALA A 181 10.29 17.08 4.80
C ALA A 181 11.22 15.88 5.15
N GLY A 182 10.78 14.67 4.83
CA GLY A 182 11.53 13.43 5.09
C GLY A 182 11.12 12.68 6.35
N THR A 183 10.11 13.15 7.11
CA THR A 183 9.50 12.38 8.20
C THR A 183 8.38 11.51 7.62
N PHE A 184 8.54 10.20 7.65
CA PHE A 184 7.60 9.25 7.03
C PHE A 184 6.48 8.80 7.97
N THR A 185 6.65 8.96 9.29
CA THR A 185 5.70 8.43 10.29
C THR A 185 5.78 9.28 11.55
N LEU A 186 4.62 9.71 12.05
CA LEU A 186 4.52 10.45 13.31
C LEU A 186 3.35 9.90 14.12
N PRO A 187 3.57 9.49 15.38
CA PRO A 187 2.49 9.11 16.27
C PRO A 187 1.57 10.30 16.59
N VAL A 188 0.28 10.02 16.58
CA VAL A 188 -0.76 10.93 17.06
C VAL A 188 -1.31 10.38 18.35
N VAL A 189 -1.36 11.20 19.41
CA VAL A 189 -1.62 10.77 20.78
C VAL A 189 -2.77 11.59 21.37
N ARG A 190 -3.56 10.97 22.26
CA ARG A 190 -4.55 11.61 23.10
C ARG A 190 -4.47 11.00 24.51
N ASP A 191 -4.35 11.83 25.51
CA ASP A 191 -4.33 11.40 26.93
C ASP A 191 -3.32 10.25 27.18
N GLY A 192 -2.14 10.31 26.57
CA GLY A 192 -1.10 9.30 26.70
C GLY A 192 -1.42 7.96 25.99
N LYS A 193 -2.38 7.91 25.07
CA LYS A 193 -2.72 6.74 24.27
C LYS A 193 -2.54 7.03 22.79
N LEU A 194 -2.20 6.01 22.00
CA LEU A 194 -2.03 6.13 20.55
C LEU A 194 -3.40 6.33 19.88
N ALA A 195 -3.60 7.51 19.35
CA ALA A 195 -4.81 7.96 18.66
C ALA A 195 -4.73 7.78 17.13
N GLY A 196 -3.57 7.44 16.60
CA GLY A 196 -3.35 7.21 15.18
C GLY A 196 -1.90 7.42 14.75
N MET A 197 -1.69 7.34 13.43
CA MET A 197 -0.43 7.66 12.78
C MET A 197 -0.66 8.73 11.72
N LEU A 198 0.16 9.79 11.69
CA LEU A 198 0.06 10.83 10.67
C LEU A 198 0.45 10.25 9.32
N LEU A 199 -0.45 10.35 8.34
CA LEU A 199 -0.22 9.92 6.96
C LEU A 199 0.31 11.06 6.09
N ARG A 200 -0.32 12.22 6.20
CA ARG A 200 0.00 13.40 5.38
C ARG A 200 -0.32 14.68 6.15
N TYR A 201 0.37 15.73 5.80
CA TYR A 201 0.09 17.07 6.30
C TYR A 201 0.14 18.10 5.17
N ASN A 202 -0.94 18.82 4.98
CA ASN A 202 -1.00 19.98 4.10
C ASN A 202 -0.74 21.23 4.91
N SER A 203 0.47 21.78 4.79
CA SER A 203 0.89 22.96 5.54
C SER A 203 0.19 24.26 5.12
N ARG A 204 -0.34 24.34 3.89
CA ARG A 204 -1.09 25.51 3.41
C ARG A 204 -2.43 25.62 4.09
N ASP A 205 -3.16 24.49 4.15
CA ASP A 205 -4.52 24.42 4.68
C ASP A 205 -4.51 24.00 6.16
N GLN A 206 -3.35 23.66 6.71
CA GLN A 206 -3.14 23.13 8.07
C GLN A 206 -4.04 21.92 8.38
N VAL A 207 -4.13 21.00 7.41
CA VAL A 207 -4.91 19.76 7.51
C VAL A 207 -3.99 18.57 7.62
N ALA A 208 -4.21 17.75 8.64
CA ALA A 208 -3.54 16.49 8.87
C ALA A 208 -4.48 15.33 8.52
N ASP A 209 -4.02 14.41 7.66
CA ASP A 209 -4.68 13.11 7.44
C ASP A 209 -4.01 12.09 8.36
N ILE A 210 -4.81 11.40 9.16
CA ILE A 210 -4.37 10.49 10.21
C ILE A 210 -4.99 9.11 9.96
N LEU A 211 -4.17 8.08 10.01
CA LEU A 211 -4.59 6.69 10.05
C LEU A 211 -5.22 6.42 11.42
N PRO A 212 -6.51 6.00 11.49
CA PRO A 212 -7.23 5.93 12.76
C PRO A 212 -6.86 4.70 13.59
N PRO A 213 -7.12 4.75 14.91
CA PRO A 213 -6.78 3.65 15.82
C PRO A 213 -7.53 2.34 15.53
N SER A 214 -8.74 2.40 14.96
CA SER A 214 -9.49 1.21 14.56
C SER A 214 -8.76 0.39 13.48
N VAL A 215 -8.09 1.07 12.53
CA VAL A 215 -7.26 0.42 11.50
C VAL A 215 -5.99 -0.16 12.11
N ILE A 216 -5.39 0.55 13.09
CA ILE A 216 -4.22 0.03 13.84
C ILE A 216 -4.59 -1.24 14.61
N SER A 217 -5.70 -1.21 15.36
CA SER A 217 -6.16 -2.38 16.12
C SER A 217 -6.39 -3.58 15.21
N ARG A 218 -7.08 -3.38 14.09
CA ARG A 218 -7.30 -4.43 13.09
C ARG A 218 -6.01 -5.04 12.58
N PHE A 219 -5.04 -4.20 12.17
CA PHE A 219 -3.73 -4.68 11.72
C PHE A 219 -3.02 -5.50 12.79
N LEU A 220 -3.03 -5.04 14.03
CA LEU A 220 -2.37 -5.74 15.14
C LEU A 220 -3.07 -7.06 15.51
N ASP A 221 -4.40 -7.10 15.45
CA ASP A 221 -5.19 -8.31 15.69
C ASP A 221 -4.90 -9.38 14.62
N ASP A 222 -4.90 -8.97 13.34
CA ASP A 222 -4.59 -9.86 12.21
C ASP A 222 -3.13 -10.35 12.28
N ALA A 223 -2.19 -9.47 12.62
CA ALA A 223 -0.76 -9.83 12.73
C ALA A 223 -0.47 -10.78 13.90
N ALA A 224 -1.34 -10.82 14.92
CA ALA A 224 -1.21 -11.74 16.05
C ALA A 224 -1.71 -13.16 15.74
N LEU A 225 -2.48 -13.35 14.67
CA LEU A 225 -3.14 -14.62 14.30
C LEU A 225 -2.71 -15.06 12.88
N PRO A 226 -1.58 -15.75 12.73
CA PRO A 226 -1.18 -16.27 11.41
C PRO A 226 -2.11 -17.39 10.91
N PRO A 227 -2.38 -17.48 9.59
CA PRO A 227 -1.82 -16.61 8.55
C PRO A 227 -2.47 -15.22 8.54
N TYR A 228 -1.68 -14.19 8.20
CA TYR A 228 -2.18 -12.82 8.09
C TYR A 228 -3.28 -12.70 7.03
N GLU A 229 -4.50 -12.28 7.42
CA GLU A 229 -5.66 -12.23 6.52
C GLU A 229 -5.75 -10.92 5.72
N GLY A 230 -5.42 -9.77 6.33
CA GLY A 230 -5.47 -8.44 5.71
C GLY A 230 -6.88 -7.94 5.40
N THR A 231 -7.02 -7.23 4.27
CA THR A 231 -8.28 -6.60 3.89
C THR A 231 -8.97 -7.35 2.75
N PRO A 232 -10.31 -7.47 2.77
CA PRO A 232 -11.05 -8.08 1.67
C PRO A 232 -11.05 -7.20 0.43
N ASN A 233 -11.34 -7.83 -0.71
CA ASN A 233 -11.56 -7.16 -1.99
C ASN A 233 -12.87 -7.67 -2.61
N PHE A 234 -13.78 -6.75 -2.89
CA PHE A 234 -15.07 -7.10 -3.48
C PHE A 234 -14.96 -7.63 -4.91
N GLY A 235 -13.94 -7.20 -5.66
CA GLY A 235 -13.72 -7.66 -7.02
C GLY A 235 -14.73 -7.13 -8.04
N ALA A 236 -15.28 -5.94 -7.82
CA ALA A 236 -16.12 -5.26 -8.81
C ALA A 236 -15.79 -3.76 -8.89
N LYS A 237 -15.99 -3.20 -10.07
CA LYS A 237 -15.95 -1.76 -10.34
C LYS A 237 -17.35 -1.19 -10.21
N LEU A 238 -17.49 -0.09 -9.48
CA LEU A 238 -18.78 0.55 -9.20
C LEU A 238 -18.77 1.99 -9.73
N THR A 239 -19.92 2.44 -10.26
CA THR A 239 -20.13 3.82 -10.69
C THR A 239 -21.44 4.38 -10.15
N ALA A 240 -21.48 5.71 -10.00
CA ALA A 240 -22.66 6.44 -9.54
C ALA A 240 -23.82 6.32 -10.55
N THR A 241 -25.06 6.37 -10.04
CA THR A 241 -26.30 6.30 -10.86
C THR A 241 -27.06 7.63 -10.84
N LEU A 242 -26.36 8.75 -10.98
CA LEU A 242 -26.94 10.09 -10.93
C LEU A 242 -27.72 10.45 -12.21
N ASP A 243 -27.27 9.92 -13.37
CA ASP A 243 -27.85 10.23 -14.68
C ASP A 243 -29.25 9.62 -14.80
N PRO A 244 -30.31 10.44 -15.06
CA PRO A 244 -31.68 9.95 -15.24
C PRO A 244 -31.85 8.98 -16.42
N GLN A 245 -31.08 9.15 -17.51
CA GLN A 245 -31.12 8.27 -18.67
C GLN A 245 -30.54 6.90 -18.32
N LEU A 246 -29.42 6.87 -17.59
CA LEU A 246 -28.84 5.64 -17.07
C LEU A 246 -29.84 4.92 -16.15
N ARG A 247 -30.48 5.63 -15.23
CA ARG A 247 -31.49 5.05 -14.32
C ARG A 247 -32.69 4.49 -15.08
N SER A 248 -33.12 5.17 -16.15
CA SER A 248 -34.18 4.67 -17.04
C SER A 248 -33.79 3.40 -17.77
N LEU A 249 -32.55 3.35 -18.29
CA LEU A 249 -31.98 2.17 -18.94
C LEU A 249 -31.92 0.98 -17.98
N LEU A 250 -31.50 1.22 -16.74
CA LEU A 250 -31.43 0.22 -15.68
C LEU A 250 -32.77 -0.11 -15.04
N LYS A 251 -33.89 0.49 -15.53
CA LYS A 251 -35.27 0.30 -15.04
C LYS A 251 -35.44 0.63 -13.55
N LEU A 252 -34.74 1.65 -13.07
CA LEU A 252 -34.73 2.08 -11.66
C LEU A 252 -35.78 3.19 -11.35
N LYS A 253 -36.87 3.26 -12.08
CA LYS A 253 -37.84 4.36 -11.97
C LYS A 253 -38.38 4.53 -10.54
N ASP A 254 -38.64 3.41 -9.86
CA ASP A 254 -39.22 3.37 -8.51
C ASP A 254 -38.22 2.88 -7.47
N VAL A 255 -36.94 2.88 -7.79
CA VAL A 255 -35.86 2.42 -6.92
C VAL A 255 -34.96 3.61 -6.60
N GLU A 256 -34.77 3.93 -5.33
CA GLU A 256 -33.89 5.01 -4.90
C GLU A 256 -32.44 4.54 -4.75
N GLY A 257 -31.51 5.46 -5.04
CA GLY A 257 -30.07 5.26 -4.79
C GLY A 257 -29.41 4.18 -5.64
N GLY A 258 -28.31 3.69 -5.14
CA GLY A 258 -27.53 2.58 -5.66
C GLY A 258 -26.36 2.94 -6.56
N MET A 259 -25.40 2.02 -6.66
CA MET A 259 -24.25 2.08 -7.55
C MET A 259 -24.31 0.96 -8.58
N MET A 260 -24.06 1.30 -9.85
CA MET A 260 -24.02 0.32 -10.95
C MET A 260 -22.68 -0.39 -10.99
N VAL A 261 -22.70 -1.70 -11.16
CA VAL A 261 -21.54 -2.55 -11.43
C VAL A 261 -21.14 -2.38 -12.89
N THR A 262 -19.93 -1.88 -13.13
CA THR A 262 -19.36 -1.67 -14.49
C THR A 262 -18.33 -2.70 -14.89
N GLY A 263 -17.89 -3.55 -13.97
CA GLY A 263 -16.96 -4.64 -14.22
C GLY A 263 -16.90 -5.58 -13.04
N VAL A 264 -16.67 -6.86 -13.31
CA VAL A 264 -16.54 -7.91 -12.30
C VAL A 264 -15.24 -8.68 -12.58
N THR A 265 -14.41 -8.81 -11.55
CA THR A 265 -13.15 -9.56 -11.64
C THR A 265 -13.45 -11.05 -11.51
N PRO A 266 -13.07 -11.87 -12.49
CA PRO A 266 -13.34 -13.32 -12.47
C PRO A 266 -12.74 -14.01 -11.24
N GLY A 267 -13.51 -14.91 -10.63
CA GLY A 267 -13.09 -15.75 -9.50
C GLY A 267 -13.07 -15.10 -8.12
N PHE A 268 -13.40 -13.79 -8.00
CA PHE A 268 -13.41 -13.07 -6.72
C PHE A 268 -14.82 -12.89 -6.13
N SER A 269 -14.93 -12.17 -5.02
CA SER A 269 -16.14 -12.09 -4.18
C SER A 269 -17.42 -11.82 -4.97
N ALA A 270 -17.42 -10.77 -5.81
CA ALA A 270 -18.60 -10.39 -6.60
C ALA A 270 -18.98 -11.46 -7.64
N ASP A 271 -17.99 -12.02 -8.35
CA ASP A 271 -18.19 -13.06 -9.35
C ASP A 271 -18.77 -14.34 -8.72
N GLN A 272 -18.16 -14.80 -7.62
CA GLN A 272 -18.63 -15.97 -6.87
C GLN A 272 -20.05 -15.79 -6.30
N ALA A 273 -20.41 -14.55 -5.94
CA ALA A 273 -21.77 -14.21 -5.51
C ALA A 273 -22.78 -14.10 -6.67
N GLY A 274 -22.34 -14.21 -7.92
CA GLY A 274 -23.19 -14.09 -9.11
C GLY A 274 -23.60 -12.65 -9.45
N ILE A 275 -22.85 -11.66 -8.98
CA ILE A 275 -22.97 -10.26 -9.39
C ILE A 275 -22.52 -10.13 -10.85
N LYS A 276 -23.22 -9.29 -11.61
CA LYS A 276 -22.98 -9.08 -13.04
C LYS A 276 -22.83 -7.59 -13.36
N GLU A 277 -22.18 -7.31 -14.47
CA GLU A 277 -22.18 -5.97 -15.06
C GLU A 277 -23.62 -5.53 -15.35
N GLY A 278 -23.98 -4.28 -15.00
CA GLY A 278 -25.33 -3.75 -15.07
C GLY A 278 -26.17 -3.94 -13.80
N ASP A 279 -25.77 -4.77 -12.84
CA ASP A 279 -26.41 -4.81 -11.53
C ASP A 279 -26.25 -3.47 -10.79
N VAL A 280 -27.24 -3.11 -9.97
CA VAL A 280 -27.18 -1.93 -9.14
C VAL A 280 -27.22 -2.35 -7.67
N ILE A 281 -26.16 -2.08 -6.92
CA ILE A 281 -26.08 -2.37 -5.48
C ILE A 281 -26.81 -1.26 -4.72
N LEU A 282 -27.94 -1.57 -4.08
CA LEU A 282 -28.83 -0.65 -3.39
C LEU A 282 -28.52 -0.52 -1.90
N SER A 283 -28.12 -1.63 -1.27
CA SER A 283 -27.70 -1.62 0.14
C SER A 283 -26.69 -2.75 0.42
N ILE A 284 -25.90 -2.55 1.48
CA ILE A 284 -24.95 -3.51 2.01
C ILE A 284 -25.26 -3.68 3.50
N ASN A 285 -25.48 -4.91 3.96
CA ASN A 285 -25.88 -5.22 5.34
C ASN A 285 -27.04 -4.34 5.88
N GLY A 286 -28.02 -4.01 5.01
CA GLY A 286 -29.16 -3.17 5.35
C GLY A 286 -28.89 -1.66 5.31
N LEU A 287 -27.64 -1.23 5.11
CA LEU A 287 -27.28 0.19 4.97
C LEU A 287 -27.50 0.63 3.52
N THR A 288 -28.45 1.56 3.31
CA THR A 288 -28.83 2.06 1.98
C THR A 288 -27.72 2.92 1.39
N ILE A 289 -27.46 2.74 0.09
CA ILE A 289 -26.47 3.49 -0.69
C ILE A 289 -27.20 4.52 -1.55
N ASP A 290 -26.79 5.79 -1.51
CA ASP A 290 -27.34 6.83 -2.37
C ASP A 290 -26.83 6.72 -3.82
N SER A 291 -27.36 7.52 -4.75
CA SER A 291 -26.97 7.51 -6.16
C SER A 291 -25.53 7.99 -6.41
N ARG A 292 -24.87 8.58 -5.42
CA ARG A 292 -23.46 9.01 -5.47
C ARG A 292 -22.50 7.96 -4.91
N GLY A 293 -23.05 6.90 -4.25
CA GLY A 293 -22.26 5.84 -3.65
C GLY A 293 -21.91 6.06 -2.18
N TYR A 294 -22.68 6.89 -1.48
CA TYR A 294 -22.51 7.12 -0.04
C TYR A 294 -23.58 6.40 0.76
N TYR A 295 -23.24 6.06 2.00
CA TYR A 295 -24.18 5.57 3.01
C TYR A 295 -24.05 6.40 4.29
N LYS A 296 -25.04 6.32 5.15
CA LYS A 296 -25.01 6.99 6.45
C LYS A 296 -24.45 6.03 7.50
N ASP A 297 -23.18 6.26 7.86
CA ASP A 297 -22.54 5.54 8.95
C ASP A 297 -23.10 6.00 10.29
N PRO A 298 -23.38 5.06 11.25
CA PRO A 298 -23.95 5.41 12.56
C PRO A 298 -23.06 6.31 13.42
N GLU A 299 -21.72 6.21 13.26
CA GLU A 299 -20.76 6.93 14.09
C GLU A 299 -20.15 8.14 13.35
N PHE A 300 -19.81 7.98 12.08
CA PHE A 300 -19.02 8.96 11.33
C PHE A 300 -19.84 9.79 10.34
N GLY A 301 -21.12 9.51 10.18
CA GLY A 301 -21.99 10.24 9.27
C GLY A 301 -21.92 9.73 7.83
N LEU A 302 -21.68 10.60 6.84
CA LEU A 302 -21.73 10.22 5.42
C LEU A 302 -20.37 9.67 4.97
N LEU A 303 -20.31 8.38 4.62
CA LEU A 303 -19.11 7.70 4.11
C LEU A 303 -19.35 7.02 2.77
N GLY A 304 -18.30 6.84 1.97
CA GLY A 304 -18.34 6.05 0.73
C GLY A 304 -18.62 4.57 0.99
N ALA A 305 -19.54 3.97 0.21
CA ALA A 305 -20.02 2.59 0.42
C ALA A 305 -18.92 1.52 0.27
N GLY A 306 -17.80 1.83 -0.43
CA GLY A 306 -16.64 0.96 -0.50
C GLY A 306 -16.06 0.59 0.87
N HIS A 307 -16.27 1.43 1.90
CA HIS A 307 -15.87 1.12 3.27
C HIS A 307 -16.52 -0.18 3.78
N LEU A 308 -17.80 -0.39 3.51
CA LEU A 308 -18.54 -1.56 3.95
C LEU A 308 -18.05 -2.89 3.34
N LEU A 309 -17.34 -2.83 2.23
CA LEU A 309 -16.82 -3.99 1.49
C LEU A 309 -15.31 -4.20 1.68
N ARG A 310 -14.65 -3.30 2.42
CA ARG A 310 -13.19 -3.35 2.58
C ARG A 310 -12.75 -2.98 3.99
N GLY A 311 -12.70 -1.70 4.33
CA GLY A 311 -12.17 -1.21 5.62
C GLY A 311 -13.03 -1.58 6.82
N GLY A 312 -14.33 -1.64 6.65
CA GLY A 312 -15.34 -2.00 7.67
C GLY A 312 -15.68 -3.49 7.74
N ALA A 313 -15.12 -4.34 6.85
CA ALA A 313 -15.43 -5.76 6.78
C ALA A 313 -14.17 -6.62 6.93
N LYS A 314 -14.35 -7.92 7.22
CA LYS A 314 -13.26 -8.91 7.36
C LYS A 314 -13.21 -9.87 6.17
N VAL A 315 -12.04 -10.45 5.93
CA VAL A 315 -11.90 -11.57 4.99
C VAL A 315 -12.73 -12.76 5.51
N GLY A 316 -13.45 -13.42 4.59
CA GLY A 316 -14.33 -14.52 4.93
C GLY A 316 -15.72 -14.11 5.45
N GLU A 317 -15.97 -12.82 5.69
CA GLU A 317 -17.27 -12.33 6.12
C GLU A 317 -18.31 -12.44 4.99
N ASP A 318 -19.52 -12.86 5.34
CA ASP A 318 -20.67 -12.85 4.44
C ASP A 318 -21.44 -11.54 4.57
N VAL A 319 -21.46 -10.76 3.49
CA VAL A 319 -22.24 -9.51 3.42
C VAL A 319 -23.53 -9.71 2.62
N LYS A 320 -24.65 -9.14 3.12
CA LYS A 320 -25.92 -9.16 2.44
C LYS A 320 -26.01 -7.96 1.50
N LEU A 321 -26.18 -8.22 0.22
CA LEU A 321 -26.33 -7.20 -0.82
C LEU A 321 -27.77 -7.19 -1.32
N LYS A 322 -28.42 -6.03 -1.25
CA LYS A 322 -29.67 -5.80 -1.97
C LYS A 322 -29.32 -5.20 -3.33
N ILE A 323 -29.71 -5.88 -4.40
CA ILE A 323 -29.38 -5.46 -5.75
C ILE A 323 -30.64 -5.27 -6.59
N ALA A 324 -30.55 -4.43 -7.63
CA ALA A 324 -31.50 -4.39 -8.72
C ALA A 324 -30.84 -4.91 -9.99
N ARG A 325 -31.48 -5.88 -10.67
CA ARG A 325 -31.09 -6.43 -11.96
C ARG A 325 -32.28 -6.36 -12.91
N ASP A 326 -32.15 -5.69 -14.03
CA ASP A 326 -33.25 -5.47 -15.00
C ASP A 326 -34.53 -4.88 -14.37
N GLY A 327 -34.40 -4.09 -13.32
CA GLY A 327 -35.50 -3.52 -12.54
C GLY A 327 -36.07 -4.44 -11.44
N ALA A 328 -35.70 -5.72 -11.39
CA ALA A 328 -36.08 -6.62 -10.32
C ALA A 328 -35.14 -6.50 -9.13
N VAL A 329 -35.69 -6.32 -7.95
CA VAL A 329 -34.91 -6.21 -6.70
C VAL A 329 -34.81 -7.59 -6.04
N SER A 330 -33.61 -7.96 -5.62
CA SER A 330 -33.31 -9.23 -4.91
C SER A 330 -32.23 -9.04 -3.88
N GLU A 331 -32.07 -10.03 -2.99
CA GLU A 331 -30.98 -10.10 -2.03
C GLU A 331 -30.02 -11.23 -2.41
N ILE A 332 -28.71 -10.95 -2.28
CA ILE A 332 -27.63 -11.88 -2.54
C ILE A 332 -26.68 -11.87 -1.32
N SER A 333 -26.23 -13.05 -0.89
CA SER A 333 -25.12 -13.15 0.06
C SER A 333 -23.80 -13.19 -0.72
N CYS A 334 -22.84 -12.39 -0.29
CA CYS A 334 -21.52 -12.31 -0.91
C CYS A 334 -20.45 -12.53 0.16
N LYS A 335 -19.67 -13.61 0.00
CA LYS A 335 -18.51 -13.87 0.85
C LYS A 335 -17.34 -13.00 0.39
N LEU A 336 -16.81 -12.21 1.28
CA LEU A 336 -15.69 -11.32 0.99
C LEU A 336 -14.37 -12.09 1.02
N LEU A 337 -13.64 -12.08 -0.07
CA LEU A 337 -12.35 -12.76 -0.25
C LEU A 337 -11.20 -11.75 -0.23
N ARG A 338 -10.03 -12.18 0.20
CA ARG A 338 -8.79 -11.46 -0.04
C ARG A 338 -8.37 -11.62 -1.50
N ARG A 339 -7.80 -10.58 -2.07
CA ARG A 339 -7.05 -10.62 -3.32
C ARG A 339 -5.60 -10.27 -3.03
N ASN A 340 -4.72 -11.27 -3.08
CA ASN A 340 -3.29 -11.03 -2.87
C ASN A 340 -2.71 -10.25 -4.05
N PRO A 341 -1.59 -9.52 -3.87
CA PRO A 341 -0.94 -8.82 -4.98
C PRO A 341 -0.65 -9.70 -6.18
N GLU A 342 -0.33 -10.98 -5.94
CA GLU A 342 -0.05 -11.98 -6.97
C GLU A 342 -1.28 -12.42 -7.77
N ASP A 343 -2.49 -12.21 -7.26
CA ASP A 343 -3.75 -12.57 -7.93
C ASP A 343 -4.18 -11.52 -8.97
N TYR A 344 -3.52 -10.35 -8.99
CA TYR A 344 -3.75 -9.34 -10.02
C TYR A 344 -3.03 -9.72 -11.32
N LEU A 345 -3.61 -9.40 -12.46
CA LEU A 345 -2.92 -9.51 -13.76
C LEU A 345 -1.62 -8.70 -13.77
N ILE A 346 -1.66 -7.52 -13.17
CA ILE A 346 -0.55 -6.59 -13.00
C ILE A 346 -0.40 -6.32 -11.52
N ASP A 347 0.69 -6.81 -10.92
CA ASP A 347 0.93 -6.65 -9.48
C ASP A 347 0.85 -5.17 -9.10
N PRO A 348 -0.06 -4.76 -8.17
CA PRO A 348 -0.24 -3.36 -7.80
C PRO A 348 0.97 -2.78 -7.06
N TYR A 349 1.75 -3.64 -6.42
CA TYR A 349 3.03 -3.31 -5.80
C TYR A 349 3.90 -4.55 -5.69
N MET A 350 5.21 -4.33 -5.65
CA MET A 350 6.20 -5.38 -5.44
C MET A 350 7.36 -4.81 -4.63
N PHE A 351 7.51 -5.26 -3.39
CA PHE A 351 8.56 -4.82 -2.47
C PHE A 351 9.31 -6.02 -1.92
N GLY A 352 10.61 -5.85 -1.65
CA GLY A 352 11.48 -6.89 -1.12
C GLY A 352 11.80 -8.05 -2.07
N ARG A 353 11.19 -8.09 -3.24
CA ARG A 353 11.43 -9.09 -4.29
C ARG A 353 11.63 -8.43 -5.66
N GLY A 354 12.37 -9.11 -6.54
CA GLY A 354 12.63 -8.62 -7.90
C GLY A 354 11.52 -8.98 -8.88
N PRO A 355 11.36 -8.20 -9.96
CA PRO A 355 10.42 -8.51 -11.01
C PRO A 355 10.83 -9.82 -11.72
N ARG A 356 9.83 -10.55 -12.21
CA ARG A 356 10.06 -11.71 -13.07
C ARG A 356 10.47 -11.25 -14.46
N PHE A 357 11.46 -11.92 -15.03
CA PHE A 357 11.97 -11.58 -16.35
C PHE A 357 12.65 -12.77 -17.02
N LEU A 358 12.80 -12.67 -18.34
CA LEU A 358 13.58 -13.60 -19.17
C LEU A 358 14.26 -12.84 -20.31
N ILE A 359 15.52 -13.18 -20.59
CA ILE A 359 16.30 -12.63 -21.69
C ILE A 359 16.52 -13.73 -22.73
N LEU A 360 16.14 -13.46 -24.00
CA LEU A 360 16.38 -14.32 -25.14
C LEU A 360 17.24 -13.58 -26.15
N GLY A 361 18.53 -13.92 -26.25
CA GLY A 361 19.47 -13.32 -27.21
C GLY A 361 19.64 -11.80 -27.07
N GLY A 362 19.11 -11.21 -25.98
CA GLY A 362 19.05 -9.76 -25.77
C GLY A 362 17.63 -9.19 -25.74
N LEU A 363 16.61 -9.92 -26.18
CA LEU A 363 15.20 -9.53 -25.98
C LEU A 363 14.87 -9.66 -24.49
N LEU A 364 14.47 -8.57 -23.85
CA LEU A 364 14.11 -8.54 -22.44
C LEU A 364 12.60 -8.61 -22.27
N PHE A 365 12.11 -9.75 -21.80
CA PHE A 365 10.71 -9.96 -21.45
C PHE A 365 10.52 -9.82 -19.93
N GLN A 366 9.41 -9.23 -19.52
CA GLN A 366 9.02 -9.09 -18.11
C GLN A 366 7.53 -9.34 -17.95
N GLU A 367 7.11 -9.71 -16.74
CA GLU A 367 5.73 -9.53 -16.31
C GLU A 367 5.53 -8.06 -15.94
N LEU A 368 4.48 -7.44 -16.46
CA LEU A 368 4.17 -6.04 -16.17
C LEU A 368 3.74 -5.90 -14.70
N THR A 369 4.30 -4.90 -14.05
CA THR A 369 3.96 -4.51 -12.67
C THR A 369 3.66 -3.02 -12.63
N GLN A 370 2.90 -2.55 -11.63
CA GLN A 370 2.69 -1.12 -11.45
C GLN A 370 4.01 -0.38 -11.15
N ASN A 371 4.96 -1.03 -10.46
CA ASN A 371 6.29 -0.48 -10.25
C ASN A 371 7.02 -0.16 -11.57
N PHE A 372 6.85 -0.99 -12.61
CA PHE A 372 7.39 -0.68 -13.94
C PHE A 372 6.73 0.55 -14.56
N LEU A 373 5.41 0.65 -14.49
CA LEU A 373 4.68 1.82 -14.99
C LEU A 373 5.11 3.11 -14.29
N GLN A 374 5.33 3.05 -12.98
CA GLN A 374 5.79 4.16 -12.14
C GLN A 374 7.20 4.66 -12.46
N LEU A 375 7.99 3.94 -13.28
CA LEU A 375 9.25 4.48 -13.83
C LEU A 375 9.03 5.73 -14.68
N ALA A 376 7.82 5.94 -15.23
CA ALA A 376 7.43 7.16 -15.93
C ALA A 376 7.16 8.36 -15.00
N GLY A 377 7.30 8.20 -13.66
CA GLY A 377 7.11 9.24 -12.66
C GLY A 377 5.72 9.24 -12.04
N ARG A 378 5.41 10.29 -11.24
CA ARG A 378 4.12 10.39 -10.51
C ARG A 378 2.91 10.40 -11.44
N GLU A 379 3.04 11.00 -12.62
CA GLU A 379 1.99 11.08 -13.63
C GLU A 379 2.09 9.91 -14.63
N TRP A 380 2.47 8.72 -14.16
CA TRP A 380 2.69 7.56 -15.01
C TRP A 380 1.47 7.18 -15.86
N ARG A 381 0.24 7.44 -15.38
CA ARG A 381 -0.99 7.16 -16.15
C ARG A 381 -1.05 7.93 -17.46
N ASP A 382 -0.45 9.12 -17.49
CA ASP A 382 -0.41 9.99 -18.69
C ASP A 382 0.89 9.81 -19.48
N ARG A 383 1.98 9.35 -18.84
CA ARG A 383 3.34 9.33 -19.43
C ARG A 383 3.83 7.95 -19.82
N ALA A 384 3.35 6.90 -19.17
CA ALA A 384 3.73 5.54 -19.53
C ALA A 384 3.10 5.13 -20.87
N PRO A 385 3.64 4.10 -21.57
CA PRO A 385 3.10 3.66 -22.84
C PRO A 385 1.61 3.32 -22.75
N PHE A 386 0.79 3.98 -23.57
CA PHE A 386 -0.68 3.88 -23.53
C PHE A 386 -1.20 2.45 -23.45
N ARG A 387 -0.64 1.52 -24.25
CA ARG A 387 -1.06 0.11 -24.26
C ARG A 387 -0.88 -0.58 -22.91
N LEU A 388 0.18 -0.23 -22.16
CA LEU A 388 0.45 -0.79 -20.84
C LEU A 388 -0.46 -0.16 -19.79
N VAL A 389 -0.75 1.13 -19.92
CA VAL A 389 -1.72 1.85 -19.07
C VAL A 389 -3.14 1.32 -19.33
N TYR A 390 -3.50 1.09 -20.59
CA TYR A 390 -4.78 0.47 -20.94
C TYR A 390 -4.95 -0.91 -20.27
N ALA A 391 -3.93 -1.76 -20.37
CA ALA A 391 -3.95 -3.07 -19.73
C ALA A 391 -4.08 -2.98 -18.21
N GLN A 392 -3.41 -2.02 -17.57
CA GLN A 392 -3.55 -1.76 -16.13
C GLN A 392 -4.98 -1.35 -15.76
N SER A 393 -5.63 -0.51 -16.56
CA SER A 393 -6.99 -0.03 -16.30
C SER A 393 -8.08 -1.08 -16.58
N ASN A 394 -7.79 -2.03 -17.49
CA ASN A 394 -8.74 -3.01 -18.00
C ASN A 394 -8.31 -4.46 -17.74
N GLN A 395 -7.69 -4.73 -16.58
CA GLN A 395 -7.15 -6.05 -16.24
C GLN A 395 -8.18 -7.17 -16.38
N ASP A 396 -9.45 -6.90 -16.08
CA ASP A 396 -10.53 -7.89 -16.12
C ASP A 396 -10.77 -8.45 -17.55
N GLU A 397 -10.52 -7.66 -18.61
CA GLU A 397 -10.61 -8.13 -20.00
C GLU A 397 -9.58 -9.24 -20.27
N PHE A 398 -8.34 -9.00 -19.88
CA PHE A 398 -7.24 -9.96 -20.06
C PHE A 398 -7.38 -11.20 -19.18
N LEU A 399 -7.93 -11.04 -17.96
CA LEU A 399 -8.24 -12.18 -17.08
C LEU A 399 -9.34 -13.07 -17.68
N LYS A 400 -10.36 -12.49 -18.31
CA LYS A 400 -11.42 -13.22 -19.06
C LYS A 400 -10.86 -13.99 -20.26
N GLU A 401 -9.76 -13.52 -20.87
CA GLU A 401 -9.03 -14.23 -21.93
C GLU A 401 -8.17 -15.41 -21.40
N GLY A 402 -8.10 -15.60 -20.07
CA GLY A 402 -7.33 -16.67 -19.43
C GLY A 402 -5.89 -16.31 -19.11
N ARG A 403 -5.47 -15.05 -19.25
CA ARG A 403 -4.15 -14.60 -18.84
C ARG A 403 -4.04 -14.57 -17.32
N ARG A 404 -2.93 -15.04 -16.80
CA ARG A 404 -2.59 -14.97 -15.36
C ARG A 404 -1.76 -13.73 -15.06
N LYS A 405 -0.84 -13.38 -15.96
CA LYS A 405 0.02 -12.20 -15.91
C LYS A 405 0.14 -11.58 -17.31
N LEU A 406 0.56 -10.33 -17.39
CA LEU A 406 0.80 -9.67 -18.65
C LEU A 406 2.30 -9.69 -18.98
N VAL A 407 2.70 -10.57 -19.88
CA VAL A 407 4.08 -10.63 -20.38
C VAL A 407 4.27 -9.63 -21.52
N PHE A 408 5.34 -8.86 -21.46
CA PHE A 408 5.67 -7.88 -22.50
C PHE A 408 7.18 -7.82 -22.75
N LEU A 409 7.55 -7.48 -23.98
CA LEU A 409 8.90 -7.11 -24.36
C LEU A 409 9.17 -5.69 -23.84
N SER A 410 9.93 -5.57 -22.76
CA SER A 410 10.20 -4.26 -22.14
C SER A 410 11.29 -3.47 -22.87
N GLY A 411 12.20 -4.17 -23.54
CA GLY A 411 13.26 -3.57 -24.33
C GLY A 411 14.15 -4.61 -25.00
N VAL A 412 15.13 -4.13 -25.74
CA VAL A 412 16.15 -4.96 -26.41
C VAL A 412 17.52 -4.50 -25.97
N LEU A 413 18.34 -5.46 -25.55
CA LEU A 413 19.78 -5.31 -25.37
C LEU A 413 20.41 -5.65 -26.73
N PRO A 414 20.94 -4.67 -27.49
CA PRO A 414 21.52 -4.95 -28.80
C PRO A 414 22.53 -6.10 -28.79
N ALA A 415 22.29 -7.09 -29.63
CA ALA A 415 23.11 -8.29 -29.76
C ALA A 415 23.21 -8.70 -31.22
N PRO A 416 24.22 -9.50 -31.64
CA PRO A 416 24.44 -9.90 -33.03
C PRO A 416 23.22 -10.53 -33.71
N GLY A 417 22.44 -11.34 -32.98
CA GLY A 417 21.24 -12.01 -33.49
C GLY A 417 19.99 -11.11 -33.62
N LEU A 418 20.05 -9.84 -33.20
CA LEU A 418 18.89 -8.96 -33.11
C LEU A 418 18.96 -7.70 -33.97
N ILE A 419 19.78 -7.74 -35.04
CA ILE A 419 19.91 -6.61 -35.97
C ILE A 419 18.56 -6.25 -36.57
N GLY A 420 18.16 -4.95 -36.43
CA GLY A 420 16.86 -4.44 -36.87
C GLY A 420 15.77 -4.45 -35.82
N TYR A 421 15.98 -5.08 -34.66
CA TYR A 421 15.03 -5.14 -33.55
C TYR A 421 15.39 -4.24 -32.37
N GLU A 422 16.47 -3.50 -32.40
CA GLU A 422 17.08 -2.74 -31.29
C GLU A 422 16.13 -1.68 -30.68
N ARG A 423 15.15 -1.23 -31.45
CA ARG A 423 14.20 -0.19 -31.03
C ARG A 423 12.88 -0.74 -30.50
N LEU A 424 12.68 -2.06 -30.53
CA LEU A 424 11.45 -2.66 -30.04
C LEU A 424 11.37 -2.55 -28.51
N ARG A 425 10.21 -2.13 -28.03
CA ARG A 425 9.94 -2.01 -26.59
C ARG A 425 8.44 -1.89 -26.30
N ASN A 426 8.07 -2.23 -25.08
CA ASN A 426 6.70 -2.08 -24.55
C ASN A 426 5.64 -2.82 -25.38
N LEU A 427 5.97 -3.99 -25.92
CA LEU A 427 5.09 -4.80 -26.76
C LEU A 427 4.52 -5.97 -25.95
N ILE A 428 3.20 -6.06 -25.86
CA ILE A 428 2.53 -7.15 -25.15
C ILE A 428 2.64 -8.43 -25.99
N VAL A 429 3.19 -9.50 -25.40
CA VAL A 429 3.34 -10.80 -26.04
C VAL A 429 2.01 -11.53 -26.04
N THR A 430 1.63 -12.10 -27.20
CA THR A 430 0.39 -12.89 -27.35
C THR A 430 0.69 -14.38 -27.46
N SER A 431 1.67 -14.75 -28.29
CA SER A 431 2.07 -16.14 -28.47
C SER A 431 3.56 -16.26 -28.81
N VAL A 432 4.14 -17.42 -28.54
CA VAL A 432 5.50 -17.79 -28.92
C VAL A 432 5.48 -19.20 -29.46
N ASN A 433 6.04 -19.42 -30.66
CA ASN A 433 6.09 -20.70 -31.33
C ASN A 433 4.69 -21.37 -31.45
N GLY A 434 3.64 -20.54 -31.65
CA GLY A 434 2.23 -20.98 -31.75
C GLY A 434 1.57 -21.29 -30.40
N LYS A 435 2.27 -21.13 -29.26
CA LYS A 435 1.71 -21.33 -27.91
C LYS A 435 1.27 -19.99 -27.33
N PRO A 436 0.04 -19.85 -26.78
CA PRO A 436 -0.40 -18.63 -26.11
C PRO A 436 0.43 -18.40 -24.83
N ILE A 437 0.71 -17.13 -24.51
CA ILE A 437 1.51 -16.74 -23.33
C ILE A 437 0.60 -16.09 -22.30
N ASN A 438 0.37 -16.77 -21.19
CA ASN A 438 -0.47 -16.31 -20.09
C ASN A 438 0.32 -15.83 -18.87
N ASP A 439 1.61 -16.19 -18.77
CA ASP A 439 2.59 -15.71 -17.81
C ASP A 439 4.02 -15.96 -18.34
N ILE A 440 5.03 -15.59 -17.55
CA ILE A 440 6.43 -15.75 -17.98
C ILE A 440 6.90 -17.21 -17.97
N LYS A 441 6.24 -18.09 -17.22
CA LYS A 441 6.54 -19.53 -17.24
C LYS A 441 6.10 -20.15 -18.55
N ASP A 442 4.94 -19.75 -19.08
CA ASP A 442 4.50 -20.16 -20.43
C ASP A 442 5.50 -19.70 -21.51
N LEU A 443 6.03 -18.48 -21.38
CA LEU A 443 7.08 -17.98 -22.27
C LEU A 443 8.35 -18.86 -22.21
N ALA A 444 8.85 -19.13 -21.01
CA ALA A 444 10.04 -19.96 -20.83
C ALA A 444 9.85 -21.38 -21.40
N GLU A 445 8.64 -21.95 -21.25
CA GLU A 445 8.32 -23.26 -21.80
C GLU A 445 8.16 -23.25 -23.33
N ALA A 446 7.54 -22.21 -23.87
CA ALA A 446 7.36 -22.06 -25.32
C ALA A 446 8.70 -21.93 -26.07
N LEU A 447 9.68 -21.27 -25.45
CA LEU A 447 11.02 -21.08 -26.01
C LEU A 447 11.88 -22.36 -26.07
N LYS A 448 11.47 -23.44 -25.40
CA LYS A 448 12.18 -24.75 -25.52
C LYS A 448 11.90 -25.47 -26.84
N SER A 449 10.92 -25.02 -27.63
CA SER A 449 10.47 -25.72 -28.83
C SER A 449 10.41 -24.76 -30.03
N PRO A 450 11.56 -24.30 -30.58
CA PRO A 450 11.59 -23.50 -31.79
C PRO A 450 11.08 -24.32 -32.99
N THR A 451 10.46 -23.67 -33.94
CA THR A 451 10.02 -24.30 -35.18
C THR A 451 11.09 -24.12 -36.26
N GLU A 452 11.63 -25.23 -36.78
CA GLU A 452 12.72 -25.19 -37.78
C GLU A 452 13.92 -24.32 -37.39
N GLY A 453 14.26 -24.30 -36.06
CA GLY A 453 15.37 -23.50 -35.52
C GLY A 453 15.06 -22.01 -35.32
N ILE A 454 13.80 -21.59 -35.57
CA ILE A 454 13.39 -20.20 -35.43
C ILE A 454 12.35 -20.04 -34.29
N HIS A 455 12.56 -19.06 -33.44
CA HIS A 455 11.51 -18.56 -32.53
C HIS A 455 10.63 -17.55 -33.26
N ARG A 456 9.32 -17.84 -33.32
CA ARG A 456 8.30 -16.93 -33.81
C ARG A 456 7.61 -16.30 -32.59
N ILE A 457 7.75 -14.98 -32.41
CA ILE A 457 7.23 -14.23 -31.29
C ILE A 457 6.16 -13.25 -31.78
N GLU A 458 4.96 -13.35 -31.27
CA GLU A 458 3.81 -12.54 -31.68
C GLU A 458 3.41 -11.53 -30.61
N PHE A 459 2.97 -10.36 -31.06
CA PHE A 459 2.56 -9.26 -30.22
C PHE A 459 1.14 -8.77 -30.56
N SER A 460 0.49 -8.12 -29.57
CA SER A 460 -0.81 -7.47 -29.77
C SER A 460 -0.75 -6.33 -30.79
N ASP A 461 0.41 -5.69 -30.95
CA ASP A 461 0.64 -4.50 -31.78
C ASP A 461 1.77 -4.66 -32.80
N PHE A 462 1.97 -3.63 -33.59
CA PHE A 462 3.08 -3.58 -34.56
C PHE A 462 4.46 -3.49 -33.88
N PRO A 463 5.43 -4.28 -34.38
CA PRO A 463 5.32 -5.33 -35.38
C PRO A 463 4.54 -6.52 -34.81
N LYS A 464 3.60 -7.05 -35.57
CA LYS A 464 2.74 -8.18 -35.11
C LYS A 464 3.53 -9.45 -34.83
N VAL A 465 4.69 -9.60 -35.45
CA VAL A 465 5.54 -10.79 -35.30
C VAL A 465 7.01 -10.43 -35.55
N ILE A 466 7.89 -11.10 -34.82
CA ILE A 466 9.34 -11.12 -35.07
C ILE A 466 9.81 -12.57 -35.14
N PHE A 467 10.96 -12.77 -35.79
CA PHE A 467 11.61 -14.06 -35.95
C PHE A 467 13.04 -13.98 -35.42
N VAL A 468 13.42 -14.93 -34.59
CA VAL A 468 14.75 -14.97 -33.95
C VAL A 468 15.35 -16.35 -34.18
N ASP A 469 16.58 -16.40 -34.70
CA ASP A 469 17.33 -17.65 -34.80
C ASP A 469 17.62 -18.19 -33.40
N ALA A 470 17.17 -19.42 -33.13
CA ALA A 470 17.26 -20.01 -31.79
C ALA A 470 18.71 -20.32 -31.41
N ALA A 471 19.53 -20.81 -32.36
CA ALA A 471 20.93 -21.13 -32.08
C ALA A 471 21.76 -19.87 -31.82
N GLN A 472 21.53 -18.80 -32.60
CA GLN A 472 22.17 -17.51 -32.39
C GLN A 472 21.74 -16.87 -31.07
N ALA A 473 20.44 -16.91 -30.74
CA ALA A 473 19.94 -16.39 -29.46
C ALA A 473 20.55 -17.14 -28.26
N ASP A 474 20.68 -18.45 -28.35
CA ASP A 474 21.35 -19.26 -27.34
C ASP A 474 22.87 -18.95 -27.22
N GLN A 475 23.53 -18.71 -28.33
CA GLN A 475 24.92 -18.27 -28.33
C GLN A 475 25.05 -16.89 -27.69
N ASP A 476 24.21 -15.93 -28.10
CA ASP A 476 24.21 -14.59 -27.54
C ASP A 476 23.94 -14.61 -26.02
N ASN A 477 23.03 -15.46 -25.54
CA ASN A 477 22.76 -15.65 -24.12
C ASN A 477 23.95 -16.25 -23.35
N ARG A 478 24.72 -17.15 -23.96
CA ARG A 478 25.88 -17.77 -23.29
C ARG A 478 27.12 -16.86 -23.27
N GLU A 479 27.35 -16.14 -24.35
CA GLU A 479 28.66 -15.48 -24.59
C GLU A 479 28.53 -13.96 -24.59
N PHE A 480 27.63 -13.38 -25.39
CA PHE A 480 27.60 -11.96 -25.68
C PHE A 480 26.87 -11.15 -24.59
N VAL A 481 25.65 -11.52 -24.26
CA VAL A 481 24.79 -10.76 -23.32
C VAL A 481 25.41 -10.68 -21.93
N PRO A 482 25.87 -11.79 -21.31
CA PRO A 482 26.51 -11.74 -20.01
C PRO A 482 27.80 -10.91 -19.99
N ALA A 483 28.64 -11.06 -21.01
CA ALA A 483 29.92 -10.36 -21.10
C ALA A 483 29.72 -8.86 -21.35
N ARG A 484 28.85 -8.49 -22.31
CA ARG A 484 28.64 -7.10 -22.74
C ARG A 484 27.89 -6.27 -21.71
N TYR A 485 26.85 -6.85 -21.09
CA TYR A 485 25.95 -6.15 -20.17
C TYR A 485 26.17 -6.48 -18.70
N ARG A 486 27.15 -7.34 -18.38
CA ARG A 486 27.48 -7.79 -17.03
C ARG A 486 26.29 -8.40 -16.30
N ILE A 487 25.48 -9.17 -17.04
CA ILE A 487 24.30 -9.85 -16.53
C ILE A 487 24.69 -11.24 -16.06
N ARG A 488 24.45 -11.57 -14.79
CA ARG A 488 24.73 -12.89 -14.21
C ARG A 488 23.51 -13.82 -14.27
N GLU A 489 22.33 -13.27 -14.17
CA GLU A 489 21.07 -13.98 -14.15
C GLU A 489 20.26 -13.56 -15.40
N LEU A 490 20.02 -14.49 -16.34
CA LEU A 490 19.29 -14.21 -17.58
C LEU A 490 17.79 -14.40 -17.43
N GLN A 491 17.33 -14.99 -16.34
CA GLN A 491 15.91 -15.19 -16.06
C GLN A 491 15.61 -15.27 -14.56
N ARG A 492 14.43 -14.86 -14.20
CA ARG A 492 13.76 -15.08 -12.93
C ARG A 492 12.29 -15.32 -13.22
N VAL A 493 11.86 -16.56 -13.17
CA VAL A 493 10.51 -17.00 -13.61
C VAL A 493 9.68 -17.60 -12.46
N ASP A 494 10.30 -17.77 -11.27
CA ASP A 494 9.65 -18.29 -10.06
C ASP A 494 9.11 -17.20 -9.15
#